data_e9e6bbb4325f36f519589c96953114b9
#
_entry.id   e9e6bbb4325f36f519589c96953114b9
#
_cell.length_a   1.000
_cell.length_b   1.000
_cell.length_c   1.000
_cell.angle_alpha   90.00
_cell.angle_beta   90.00
_cell.angle_gamma   90.00
#
_symmetry.space_group_name_H-M   'P 1'
#
loop_
_entity.id
_entity.type
_entity.pdbx_description
1 polymer ?
#
loop_
_entity_poly.entity_id
_entity_poly.type
_entity_poly.pdbx_seq_one_letter_code
_entity_poly.pdbx_strand_id
1 'polypeptide(L)'
;MSMNKWKKGWIPIFMALMLMLSGCGADVQGESQPSKDQTVTEQQQETVEQEDWEIIDESEPTINMGEIPEYSGEAYVTIANNIPNFTETELKTESFETYSDLDSLGRCGIAYANIGQDLMPTEDRGSIGQVKPSGWHTVKYDCVDGKYLYNRCHLIGFQLTAENANTKNLITGTRYLNVEGMLPFENMVADYIKETGNHVLYRVTPIYEGDSLIVSGVQMEAKSVEDNGEGILFNVYCYNVQPGVSIDYATGAVSYTHLDVYKRQV
;
A
#
# COMPACT_ATOMS: atom_id res chain seq x y z
N MET A 1 13.94 -16.25 46.62
CA MET A 1 14.89 -17.31 46.28
C MET A 1 14.67 -17.62 44.81
N SER A 2 15.48 -17.39 43.87
CA SER A 2 16.92 -17.26 43.66
C SER A 2 17.09 -16.46 42.34
N MET A 3 17.88 -15.40 42.40
CA MET A 3 18.30 -14.61 41.25
C MET A 3 19.39 -15.36 40.49
N ASN A 4 19.29 -15.44 39.18
CA ASN A 4 20.45 -15.80 38.35
C ASN A 4 20.83 -14.62 37.44
N LYS A 5 21.99 -14.05 37.77
CA LYS A 5 22.73 -13.03 37.02
C LYS A 5 23.37 -13.68 35.78
N TRP A 6 23.19 -13.13 34.61
CA TRP A 6 24.03 -13.44 33.46
C TRP A 6 24.99 -12.30 33.15
N LYS A 7 26.25 -12.70 32.97
CA LYS A 7 27.46 -11.88 32.92
C LYS A 7 27.63 -11.25 31.53
N LYS A 8 28.02 -9.98 31.54
CA LYS A 8 28.56 -9.26 30.39
C LYS A 8 29.90 -9.85 29.96
N GLY A 9 30.01 -10.23 28.69
CA GLY A 9 31.26 -10.57 28.03
C GLY A 9 31.70 -9.44 27.08
N TRP A 10 32.81 -8.81 27.40
CA TRP A 10 33.54 -7.88 26.57
C TRP A 10 34.43 -8.66 25.61
N ILE A 11 34.49 -8.28 24.33
CA ILE A 11 35.51 -8.72 23.37
C ILE A 11 36.10 -7.47 22.72
N PRO A 12 37.45 -7.38 22.58
CA PRO A 12 38.13 -6.12 22.29
C PRO A 12 38.33 -5.86 20.80
N ILE A 13 38.42 -4.55 20.53
CA ILE A 13 38.81 -3.91 19.30
C ILE A 13 40.21 -4.34 18.84
N PHE A 14 40.36 -4.79 17.60
CA PHE A 14 41.65 -4.82 16.91
C PHE A 14 41.69 -3.70 15.82
N MET A 15 42.54 -2.72 16.12
CA MET A 15 42.95 -1.65 15.25
C MET A 15 44.17 -2.12 14.45
N ALA A 16 44.06 -2.16 13.13
CA ALA A 16 45.23 -2.34 12.27
C ALA A 16 45.39 -1.14 11.35
N LEU A 17 46.41 -0.37 11.68
CA LEU A 17 46.95 0.76 10.95
C LEU A 17 47.95 0.21 9.91
N MET A 18 47.85 0.58 8.62
CA MET A 18 49.00 0.50 7.73
C MET A 18 49.09 1.65 6.72
N LEU A 19 50.30 2.15 6.70
CA LEU A 19 50.81 3.39 6.15
C LEU A 19 50.95 3.43 4.62
N MET A 20 50.86 4.64 4.14
CA MET A 20 51.48 5.33 2.99
C MET A 20 52.63 4.64 2.22
N LEU A 21 52.63 4.84 0.92
CA LEU A 21 53.88 5.24 0.20
C LEU A 21 53.53 6.01 -1.09
N SER A 22 54.16 7.16 -1.17
CA SER A 22 54.20 8.11 -2.26
C SER A 22 55.08 7.65 -3.41
N GLY A 23 54.80 8.13 -4.65
CA GLY A 23 55.73 8.05 -5.76
C GLY A 23 55.41 9.09 -6.84
N CYS A 24 56.20 10.13 -6.88
CA CYS A 24 56.27 11.19 -7.92
C CYS A 24 57.08 10.73 -9.14
N GLY A 25 56.80 11.36 -10.31
CA GLY A 25 57.70 11.41 -11.48
C GLY A 25 56.90 11.83 -12.73
N ALA A 26 56.96 12.91 -13.16
CA ALA A 26 57.57 13.99 -13.91
C ALA A 26 57.48 13.80 -15.45
N ASP A 27 56.94 14.84 -16.06
CA ASP A 27 57.06 15.43 -17.42
C ASP A 27 57.87 14.74 -18.53
N VAL A 28 57.35 14.84 -19.78
CA VAL A 28 58.01 15.45 -20.94
C VAL A 28 57.00 15.79 -22.06
N GLN A 29 57.12 17.03 -22.58
CA GLN A 29 56.47 17.62 -23.75
C GLN A 29 57.01 17.07 -25.08
N GLY A 30 56.18 17.18 -26.13
CA GLY A 30 56.65 17.02 -27.52
C GLY A 30 55.57 17.33 -28.54
N GLU A 31 55.62 18.58 -29.06
CA GLU A 31 54.87 19.07 -30.24
C GLU A 31 55.28 18.37 -31.53
N SER A 32 54.33 18.14 -32.45
CA SER A 32 54.39 18.64 -33.85
C SER A 32 53.28 18.00 -34.73
N GLN A 33 52.50 18.85 -35.38
CA GLN A 33 51.74 18.62 -36.62
C GLN A 33 52.63 18.94 -37.85
N PRO A 34 52.19 18.79 -39.14
CA PRO A 34 51.05 18.06 -39.75
C PRO A 34 51.45 17.27 -41.05
N SER A 35 50.57 16.42 -41.59
CA SER A 35 50.38 16.41 -43.06
C SER A 35 49.18 15.57 -43.47
N LYS A 36 48.54 16.07 -44.52
CA LYS A 36 47.36 15.56 -45.25
C LYS A 36 47.68 14.27 -46.00
N ASP A 37 46.74 13.33 -46.14
CA ASP A 37 46.15 13.02 -47.42
C ASP A 37 44.95 12.03 -47.30
N GLN A 38 44.00 12.27 -48.06
CA GLN A 38 42.80 11.76 -48.70
C GLN A 38 42.41 10.27 -48.57
N THR A 39 41.12 10.12 -48.37
CA THR A 39 40.12 9.26 -49.07
C THR A 39 40.10 7.77 -48.73
N VAL A 40 39.00 7.33 -48.15
CA VAL A 40 37.96 6.48 -48.81
C VAL A 40 36.78 6.31 -47.84
N THR A 41 35.61 6.59 -48.40
CA THR A 41 34.29 6.40 -47.84
C THR A 41 33.98 4.92 -47.64
N GLU A 42 33.70 4.51 -46.42
CA GLU A 42 32.87 3.32 -46.18
C GLU A 42 31.83 3.71 -45.14
N GLN A 43 30.60 3.83 -45.64
CA GLN A 43 29.41 3.98 -44.85
C GLN A 43 29.14 2.64 -44.12
N GLN A 44 29.49 2.56 -42.88
CA GLN A 44 28.90 1.56 -41.99
C GLN A 44 27.55 2.12 -41.51
N GLN A 45 26.55 1.51 -42.05
CA GLN A 45 25.17 1.65 -41.66
C GLN A 45 25.04 0.99 -40.27
N GLU A 46 25.10 1.80 -39.20
CA GLU A 46 24.65 1.38 -37.87
C GLU A 46 23.14 1.07 -37.97
N THR A 47 22.84 -0.21 -38.00
CA THR A 47 21.50 -0.69 -37.69
C THR A 47 21.28 -0.41 -36.21
N VAL A 48 20.57 0.67 -35.94
CA VAL A 48 19.94 0.88 -34.61
C VAL A 48 18.94 -0.26 -34.46
N GLU A 49 19.30 -1.26 -33.67
CA GLU A 49 18.34 -2.21 -33.14
C GLU A 49 17.35 -1.38 -32.32
N GLN A 50 16.18 -1.21 -32.87
CA GLN A 50 15.04 -0.66 -32.21
C GLN A 50 14.64 -1.73 -31.18
N GLU A 51 15.11 -1.54 -29.94
CA GLU A 51 14.56 -2.31 -28.83
C GLU A 51 13.06 -2.00 -28.81
N ASP A 52 12.27 -2.99 -29.24
CA ASP A 52 10.84 -3.04 -29.01
C ASP A 52 10.64 -3.02 -27.49
N TRP A 53 10.39 -1.85 -26.96
CA TRP A 53 9.80 -1.71 -25.64
C TRP A 53 8.40 -2.31 -25.78
N GLU A 54 8.27 -3.60 -25.48
CA GLU A 54 6.97 -4.16 -25.18
C GLU A 54 6.33 -3.23 -24.16
N ILE A 55 5.29 -2.54 -24.58
CA ILE A 55 4.39 -1.84 -23.67
C ILE A 55 3.89 -2.95 -22.77
N ILE A 56 4.46 -3.03 -21.57
CA ILE A 56 3.90 -3.83 -20.49
C ILE A 56 2.52 -3.22 -20.34
N ASP A 57 1.52 -3.93 -20.83
CA ASP A 57 0.12 -3.66 -20.53
C ASP A 57 0.01 -3.76 -19.01
N GLU A 58 0.11 -2.60 -18.33
CA GLU A 58 -0.25 -2.45 -16.95
C GLU A 58 -1.76 -2.65 -16.87
N SER A 59 -2.22 -3.87 -17.16
CA SER A 59 -3.57 -4.29 -16.81
C SER A 59 -3.60 -4.24 -15.28
N GLU A 60 -4.16 -3.14 -14.76
CA GLU A 60 -4.55 -2.99 -13.37
C GLU A 60 -5.05 -4.35 -12.90
N PRO A 61 -4.59 -4.87 -11.74
CA PRO A 61 -5.05 -6.15 -11.20
C PRO A 61 -6.54 -6.03 -10.92
N THR A 62 -7.32 -6.28 -11.96
CA THR A 62 -8.78 -6.13 -11.91
C THR A 62 -9.34 -7.36 -11.23
N ILE A 63 -9.81 -7.18 -9.99
CA ILE A 63 -10.65 -8.21 -9.37
C ILE A 63 -11.87 -8.41 -10.26
N ASN A 64 -12.11 -9.66 -10.64
CA ASN A 64 -13.37 -10.03 -11.24
C ASN A 64 -14.47 -9.97 -10.15
N MET A 65 -15.30 -8.92 -10.17
CA MET A 65 -16.41 -8.76 -9.22
C MET A 65 -17.31 -9.98 -9.13
N GLY A 66 -17.42 -10.78 -10.20
CA GLY A 66 -18.17 -12.03 -10.21
C GLY A 66 -17.57 -13.14 -9.33
N GLU A 67 -16.34 -12.98 -8.85
CA GLU A 67 -15.65 -13.92 -7.97
C GLU A 67 -15.77 -13.53 -6.48
N ILE A 68 -16.25 -12.32 -6.18
CA ILE A 68 -16.48 -11.87 -4.80
C ILE A 68 -17.85 -12.40 -4.33
N PRO A 69 -17.91 -13.21 -3.27
CA PRO A 69 -19.18 -13.66 -2.71
C PRO A 69 -20.04 -12.48 -2.22
N GLU A 70 -21.34 -12.63 -2.26
CA GLU A 70 -22.25 -11.68 -1.61
C GLU A 70 -21.98 -11.62 -0.10
N TYR A 71 -22.19 -10.42 0.49
CA TYR A 71 -22.06 -10.25 1.93
C TYR A 71 -22.98 -11.20 2.71
N SER A 72 -22.42 -11.99 3.60
CA SER A 72 -23.11 -13.02 4.37
C SER A 72 -23.02 -12.81 5.89
N GLY A 73 -22.54 -11.66 6.35
CA GLY A 73 -22.43 -11.32 7.77
C GLY A 73 -21.00 -11.11 8.26
N GLU A 74 -20.00 -11.56 7.50
CA GLU A 74 -18.58 -11.37 7.84
C GLU A 74 -18.03 -10.08 7.21
N ALA A 75 -17.19 -9.36 7.94
CA ALA A 75 -16.67 -8.07 7.49
C ALA A 75 -15.74 -8.16 6.27
N TYR A 76 -15.16 -9.32 6.06
CA TYR A 76 -14.26 -9.62 4.94
C TYR A 76 -14.38 -11.07 4.50
N VAL A 77 -13.84 -11.35 3.32
CA VAL A 77 -13.70 -12.70 2.77
C VAL A 77 -12.31 -12.86 2.16
N THR A 78 -11.73 -14.04 2.32
CA THR A 78 -10.50 -14.40 1.63
C THR A 78 -10.79 -14.65 0.16
N ILE A 79 -9.99 -14.07 -0.73
CA ILE A 79 -10.08 -14.23 -2.18
C ILE A 79 -8.77 -14.76 -2.75
N ALA A 80 -8.78 -15.20 -4.00
CA ALA A 80 -7.60 -15.71 -4.73
C ALA A 80 -6.78 -16.73 -3.89
N ASN A 81 -7.43 -17.62 -3.14
CA ASN A 81 -6.79 -18.59 -2.23
C ASN A 81 -5.84 -17.94 -1.21
N ASN A 82 -6.10 -16.73 -0.79
CA ASN A 82 -5.26 -15.92 0.10
C ASN A 82 -3.87 -15.58 -0.48
N ILE A 83 -3.70 -15.63 -1.79
CA ILE A 83 -2.42 -15.36 -2.46
C ILE A 83 -2.48 -13.94 -3.05
N PRO A 84 -1.62 -13.01 -2.60
CA PRO A 84 -1.47 -11.70 -3.21
C PRO A 84 -0.92 -11.80 -4.63
N ASN A 85 -1.37 -10.90 -5.50
CA ASN A 85 -0.88 -10.82 -6.87
C ASN A 85 0.34 -9.90 -6.96
N PHE A 86 1.46 -10.31 -6.35
CA PHE A 86 2.75 -9.63 -6.44
C PHE A 86 3.74 -10.49 -7.22
N THR A 87 4.51 -9.84 -8.10
CA THR A 87 5.62 -10.47 -8.81
C THR A 87 6.87 -10.52 -7.94
N GLU A 88 7.79 -11.43 -8.21
CA GLU A 88 9.07 -11.51 -7.51
C GLU A 88 9.93 -10.22 -7.68
N THR A 89 9.73 -9.47 -8.77
CA THR A 89 10.46 -8.22 -9.03
C THR A 89 9.96 -7.05 -8.18
N GLU A 90 8.75 -7.13 -7.63
CA GLU A 90 8.18 -6.13 -6.73
C GLU A 90 8.66 -6.32 -5.28
N LEU A 91 9.12 -7.53 -4.92
CA LEU A 91 9.60 -7.85 -3.56
C LEU A 91 11.00 -7.28 -3.33
N LYS A 92 11.07 -6.00 -2.97
CA LYS A 92 12.31 -5.27 -2.69
C LYS A 92 12.30 -4.78 -1.24
N THR A 93 13.49 -4.58 -0.67
CA THR A 93 13.66 -4.05 0.69
C THR A 93 13.82 -2.53 0.72
N GLU A 94 13.43 -1.84 -0.35
CA GLU A 94 13.40 -0.39 -0.43
C GLU A 94 11.99 0.10 -0.14
N SER A 95 11.84 0.96 0.87
CA SER A 95 10.54 1.52 1.25
C SER A 95 10.05 2.50 0.19
N PHE A 96 8.76 2.43 -0.14
CA PHE A 96 8.08 3.41 -0.98
C PHE A 96 6.59 3.44 -0.64
N GLU A 97 5.93 4.54 -1.03
CA GLU A 97 4.48 4.63 -1.06
C GLU A 97 4.03 5.39 -2.31
N THR A 98 2.91 5.00 -2.86
CA THR A 98 2.31 5.63 -4.03
C THR A 98 0.79 5.55 -3.98
N TYR A 99 0.13 6.54 -4.55
CA TYR A 99 -1.32 6.67 -4.56
C TYR A 99 -1.74 7.12 -5.95
N SER A 100 -2.61 6.35 -6.59
CA SER A 100 -3.17 6.69 -7.90
C SER A 100 -3.86 8.06 -7.86
N ASP A 101 -3.86 8.76 -8.98
CA ASP A 101 -4.63 9.99 -9.13
C ASP A 101 -6.13 9.70 -8.96
N LEU A 102 -6.87 10.71 -8.48
CA LEU A 102 -8.32 10.61 -8.45
C LEU A 102 -8.85 10.51 -9.86
N ASP A 103 -9.86 9.68 -10.08
CA ASP A 103 -10.54 9.59 -11.37
C ASP A 103 -11.43 10.81 -11.65
N SER A 104 -12.11 10.80 -12.81
CA SER A 104 -13.00 11.88 -13.22
C SER A 104 -14.21 12.13 -12.31
N LEU A 105 -14.55 11.16 -11.44
CA LEU A 105 -15.59 11.26 -10.42
C LEU A 105 -15.04 11.64 -9.04
N GLY A 106 -13.72 11.89 -8.94
CA GLY A 106 -13.03 12.21 -7.69
C GLY A 106 -12.87 11.02 -6.75
N ARG A 107 -12.88 9.80 -7.29
CA ARG A 107 -12.71 8.55 -6.53
C ARG A 107 -11.24 8.19 -6.45
N CYS A 108 -10.84 7.59 -5.32
CA CYS A 108 -9.49 7.05 -5.15
C CYS A 108 -9.26 5.83 -6.06
N GLY A 109 -8.05 5.71 -6.61
CA GLY A 109 -7.54 4.49 -7.19
C GLY A 109 -6.70 3.68 -6.19
N ILE A 110 -5.77 2.88 -6.72
CA ILE A 110 -4.92 1.99 -5.92
C ILE A 110 -4.00 2.80 -4.99
N ALA A 111 -3.88 2.36 -3.75
CA ALA A 111 -2.83 2.74 -2.82
C ALA A 111 -1.85 1.56 -2.69
N TYR A 112 -0.55 1.81 -2.90
CA TYR A 112 0.47 0.79 -2.96
C TYR A 112 1.74 1.22 -2.26
N ALA A 113 2.28 0.38 -1.39
CA ALA A 113 3.48 0.69 -0.63
C ALA A 113 4.32 -0.56 -0.35
N ASN A 114 5.61 -0.38 -0.24
CA ASN A 114 6.49 -1.30 0.46
C ASN A 114 6.83 -0.68 1.81
N ILE A 115 6.20 -1.18 2.86
CA ILE A 115 6.18 -0.52 4.17
C ILE A 115 7.35 -1.04 5.01
N GLY A 116 8.33 -0.18 5.24
CA GLY A 116 9.38 -0.36 6.23
C GLY A 116 9.10 0.45 7.49
N GLN A 117 9.88 0.25 8.53
CA GLN A 117 9.76 0.98 9.79
C GLN A 117 9.98 2.51 9.62
N ASP A 118 10.74 2.91 8.60
CA ASP A 118 11.05 4.30 8.24
C ASP A 118 9.83 5.09 7.73
N LEU A 119 8.81 4.42 7.17
CA LEU A 119 7.55 5.06 6.76
C LEU A 119 6.55 5.20 7.92
N MET A 120 6.72 4.46 9.01
CA MET A 120 5.77 4.48 10.12
C MET A 120 5.78 5.83 10.85
N PRO A 121 4.64 6.27 11.43
CA PRO A 121 4.54 7.58 12.05
C PRO A 121 5.47 7.74 13.24
N THR A 122 6.17 8.87 13.28
CA THR A 122 6.97 9.34 14.41
C THR A 122 6.27 10.47 15.19
N GLU A 123 5.14 10.95 14.68
CA GLU A 123 4.33 12.04 15.27
C GLU A 123 2.87 11.59 15.42
N ASP A 124 2.14 12.31 16.25
CA ASP A 124 0.71 12.08 16.46
C ASP A 124 -0.11 12.39 15.21
N ARG A 125 -1.19 11.62 15.02
CA ARG A 125 -2.11 11.80 13.91
C ARG A 125 -2.78 13.17 13.93
N GLY A 126 -2.72 13.89 12.80
CA GLY A 126 -3.39 15.17 12.62
C GLY A 126 -4.89 15.04 12.29
N SER A 127 -5.58 16.17 12.17
CA SER A 127 -6.98 16.21 11.75
C SER A 127 -7.13 15.95 10.25
N ILE A 128 -8.14 15.14 9.89
CA ILE A 128 -8.50 14.84 8.49
C ILE A 128 -9.91 15.30 8.13
N GLY A 129 -10.57 16.06 9.03
CA GLY A 129 -11.97 16.49 8.89
C GLY A 129 -12.27 17.35 7.65
N GLN A 130 -11.26 18.03 7.10
CA GLN A 130 -11.37 18.86 5.90
C GLN A 130 -11.50 18.06 4.61
N VAL A 131 -11.01 16.81 4.57
CA VAL A 131 -11.12 15.95 3.39
C VAL A 131 -12.54 15.40 3.29
N LYS A 132 -13.11 15.48 2.09
CA LYS A 132 -14.42 14.92 1.75
C LYS A 132 -14.25 14.00 0.56
N PRO A 133 -14.08 12.69 0.78
CA PRO A 133 -13.99 11.73 -0.32
C PRO A 133 -15.26 11.70 -1.18
N SER A 134 -15.22 11.03 -2.32
CA SER A 134 -16.41 10.84 -3.18
C SER A 134 -17.59 10.30 -2.38
N GLY A 135 -18.80 10.77 -2.66
CA GLY A 135 -20.03 10.33 -1.98
C GLY A 135 -20.10 10.64 -0.47
N TRP A 136 -19.28 11.59 0.06
CA TRP A 136 -19.23 11.89 1.49
C TRP A 136 -20.52 12.50 2.03
N HIS A 137 -21.11 11.84 3.04
CA HIS A 137 -22.20 12.35 3.86
C HIS A 137 -21.86 12.25 5.36
N THR A 138 -22.35 13.19 6.14
CA THR A 138 -22.26 13.10 7.62
C THR A 138 -23.56 12.54 8.14
N VAL A 139 -23.59 11.26 8.46
CA VAL A 139 -24.79 10.54 8.94
C VAL A 139 -24.50 9.89 10.27
N LYS A 140 -25.51 9.88 11.17
CA LYS A 140 -25.43 9.27 12.49
C LYS A 140 -26.57 8.31 12.71
N TYR A 141 -26.25 7.14 13.27
CA TYR A 141 -27.21 6.14 13.72
C TYR A 141 -26.81 5.62 15.10
N ASP A 142 -27.78 5.36 15.96
CA ASP A 142 -27.51 4.84 17.31
C ASP A 142 -27.03 3.39 17.30
N CYS A 143 -27.30 2.64 16.23
CA CYS A 143 -26.81 1.27 16.05
C CYS A 143 -25.35 1.18 15.59
N VAL A 144 -24.71 2.30 15.28
CA VAL A 144 -23.30 2.35 14.83
C VAL A 144 -22.40 2.70 16.00
N ASP A 145 -21.31 1.96 16.20
CA ASP A 145 -20.30 2.30 17.19
C ASP A 145 -19.73 3.71 16.91
N GLY A 146 -19.67 4.56 17.94
CA GLY A 146 -19.30 5.96 17.79
C GLY A 146 -20.33 6.80 17.04
N LYS A 147 -21.47 6.23 16.65
CA LYS A 147 -22.63 6.83 15.97
C LYS A 147 -22.41 7.30 14.52
N TYR A 148 -21.21 7.65 14.10
CA TYR A 148 -20.93 8.10 12.74
C TYR A 148 -20.84 6.91 11.79
N LEU A 149 -21.80 6.83 10.86
CA LEU A 149 -21.83 5.76 9.85
C LEU A 149 -20.60 5.79 8.97
N TYR A 150 -20.36 6.93 8.34
CA TYR A 150 -19.22 7.09 7.46
C TYR A 150 -17.99 7.60 8.19
N ASN A 151 -16.88 6.98 7.90
CA ASN A 151 -15.54 7.34 8.30
C ASN A 151 -14.75 7.76 7.04
N ARG A 152 -13.77 8.63 7.23
CA ARG A 152 -12.72 8.84 6.25
C ARG A 152 -11.74 7.70 6.42
N CYS A 153 -12.00 6.58 5.71
CA CYS A 153 -11.15 5.42 5.80
C CYS A 153 -9.90 5.67 4.97
N HIS A 154 -8.74 5.49 5.59
CA HIS A 154 -7.50 5.39 4.84
C HIS A 154 -7.50 4.07 4.05
N LEU A 155 -6.99 4.09 2.83
CA LEU A 155 -6.65 2.86 2.09
C LEU A 155 -5.42 2.22 2.74
N ILE A 156 -4.35 2.97 2.91
CA ILE A 156 -3.20 2.58 3.76
C ILE A 156 -3.29 3.38 5.06
N GLY A 157 -3.44 2.69 6.18
CA GLY A 157 -3.65 3.29 7.50
C GLY A 157 -2.51 4.20 7.94
N PHE A 158 -2.84 5.30 8.64
CA PHE A 158 -1.85 6.24 9.18
C PHE A 158 -0.72 5.55 9.96
N GLN A 159 -1.04 4.48 10.69
CA GLN A 159 -0.05 3.73 11.46
C GLN A 159 1.02 3.02 10.62
N LEU A 160 0.81 2.91 9.30
CA LEU A 160 1.68 2.21 8.36
C LEU A 160 2.63 3.15 7.61
N THR A 161 2.13 4.30 7.14
CA THR A 161 2.92 5.21 6.29
C THR A 161 2.88 6.67 6.74
N ALA A 162 2.34 6.97 7.92
CA ALA A 162 2.19 8.34 8.44
C ALA A 162 1.35 9.29 7.53
N GLU A 163 0.81 8.80 6.41
CA GLU A 163 -0.04 9.59 5.52
C GLU A 163 -1.35 9.99 6.21
N ASN A 164 -1.56 11.30 6.40
CA ASN A 164 -2.67 11.78 7.22
C ASN A 164 -3.87 12.25 6.41
N ALA A 165 -3.75 13.38 5.71
CA ALA A 165 -4.87 14.05 5.04
C ALA A 165 -4.77 13.98 3.50
N ASN A 166 -4.15 12.94 2.99
CA ASN A 166 -4.01 12.70 1.57
C ASN A 166 -5.36 12.34 0.95
N THR A 167 -5.83 13.17 0.00
CA THR A 167 -7.12 12.95 -0.68
C THR A 167 -7.14 11.69 -1.55
N LYS A 168 -5.98 11.21 -1.98
CA LYS A 168 -5.82 9.98 -2.78
C LYS A 168 -5.81 8.71 -1.93
N ASN A 169 -5.74 8.86 -0.59
CA ASN A 169 -5.68 7.77 0.38
C ASN A 169 -6.94 7.69 1.26
N LEU A 170 -7.97 8.51 1.02
CA LEU A 170 -9.15 8.58 1.87
C LEU A 170 -10.42 8.30 1.08
N ILE A 171 -11.15 7.27 1.48
CA ILE A 171 -12.44 6.88 0.91
C ILE A 171 -13.59 7.12 1.90
N THR A 172 -14.81 7.19 1.38
CA THR A 172 -16.03 7.13 2.19
C THR A 172 -16.33 5.68 2.54
N GLY A 173 -15.87 5.24 3.70
CA GLY A 173 -16.12 3.89 4.20
C GLY A 173 -17.04 3.89 5.42
N THR A 174 -17.74 2.80 5.64
CA THR A 174 -18.54 2.62 6.85
C THR A 174 -17.67 2.43 8.09
N ARG A 175 -18.24 2.65 9.25
CA ARG A 175 -17.55 2.30 10.53
C ARG A 175 -17.20 0.82 10.56
N TYR A 176 -18.09 -0.04 10.04
CA TYR A 176 -17.89 -1.48 10.00
C TYR A 176 -16.72 -1.87 9.08
N LEU A 177 -16.67 -1.35 7.85
CA LEU A 177 -15.50 -1.54 6.97
C LEU A 177 -14.21 -1.12 7.67
N ASN A 178 -14.20 0.09 8.26
CA ASN A 178 -12.99 0.66 8.84
C ASN A 178 -12.46 -0.15 10.03
N VAL A 179 -13.33 -0.63 10.92
CA VAL A 179 -12.93 -1.21 12.22
C VAL A 179 -12.94 -2.72 12.20
N GLU A 180 -13.97 -3.33 11.59
CA GLU A 180 -14.10 -4.78 11.57
C GLU A 180 -13.48 -5.40 10.30
N GLY A 181 -13.47 -4.65 9.19
CA GLY A 181 -12.89 -5.09 7.92
C GLY A 181 -11.38 -4.84 7.85
N MET A 182 -10.97 -3.57 7.80
CA MET A 182 -9.59 -3.20 7.45
C MET A 182 -8.63 -3.22 8.63
N LEU A 183 -9.01 -2.64 9.77
CA LEU A 183 -8.12 -2.42 10.93
C LEU A 183 -7.42 -3.70 11.43
N PRO A 184 -8.03 -4.89 11.47
CA PRO A 184 -7.34 -6.12 11.89
C PRO A 184 -6.11 -6.43 11.03
N PHE A 185 -6.21 -6.24 9.71
CA PHE A 185 -5.11 -6.46 8.77
C PHE A 185 -4.04 -5.38 8.87
N GLU A 186 -4.43 -4.12 9.02
CA GLU A 186 -3.50 -3.01 9.27
C GLU A 186 -2.69 -3.23 10.55
N ASN A 187 -3.34 -3.67 11.64
CA ASN A 187 -2.67 -3.98 12.90
C ASN A 187 -1.68 -5.13 12.74
N MET A 188 -2.07 -6.20 12.05
CA MET A 188 -1.21 -7.35 11.78
C MET A 188 0.08 -6.92 11.06
N VAL A 189 -0.04 -6.09 10.03
CA VAL A 189 1.11 -5.55 9.28
C VAL A 189 1.96 -4.64 10.18
N ALA A 190 1.33 -3.72 10.92
CA ALA A 190 2.05 -2.79 11.79
C ALA A 190 2.83 -3.51 12.89
N ASP A 191 2.24 -4.52 13.51
CA ASP A 191 2.87 -5.29 14.58
C ASP A 191 4.04 -6.12 14.04
N TYR A 192 3.88 -6.78 12.88
CA TYR A 192 4.95 -7.51 12.22
C TYR A 192 6.17 -6.61 11.92
N ILE A 193 5.95 -5.43 11.32
CA ILE A 193 7.04 -4.50 11.00
C ILE A 193 7.77 -4.03 12.28
N LYS A 194 7.03 -3.71 13.36
CA LYS A 194 7.61 -3.28 14.64
C LYS A 194 8.42 -4.38 15.31
N GLU A 195 7.98 -5.64 15.21
CA GLU A 195 8.62 -6.79 15.85
C GLU A 195 9.87 -7.25 15.10
N THR A 196 9.84 -7.21 13.77
CA THR A 196 10.90 -7.79 12.93
C THR A 196 11.84 -6.76 12.32
N GLY A 197 11.35 -5.55 12.04
CA GLY A 197 12.04 -4.55 11.23
C GLY A 197 12.02 -4.86 9.72
N ASN A 198 11.33 -5.91 9.31
CA ASN A 198 11.18 -6.32 7.91
C ASN A 198 10.14 -5.46 7.19
N HIS A 199 10.17 -5.53 5.85
CA HIS A 199 9.25 -4.82 4.99
C HIS A 199 8.01 -5.67 4.66
N VAL A 200 6.89 -4.99 4.41
CA VAL A 200 5.66 -5.60 3.91
C VAL A 200 5.22 -4.87 2.64
N LEU A 201 5.20 -5.59 1.53
CA LEU A 201 4.57 -5.12 0.30
C LEU A 201 3.06 -5.16 0.50
N TYR A 202 2.39 -4.02 0.34
CA TYR A 202 1.00 -3.79 0.73
C TYR A 202 0.26 -3.00 -0.34
N ARG A 203 -0.87 -3.53 -0.81
CA ARG A 203 -1.71 -2.88 -1.81
C ARG A 203 -3.17 -2.90 -1.39
N VAL A 204 -3.82 -1.76 -1.53
CA VAL A 204 -5.26 -1.62 -1.31
C VAL A 204 -5.92 -1.08 -2.56
N THR A 205 -6.84 -1.86 -3.12
CA THR A 205 -7.58 -1.53 -4.33
C THR A 205 -9.04 -1.26 -3.97
N PRO A 206 -9.50 -0.01 -4.06
CA PRO A 206 -10.92 0.31 -3.86
C PRO A 206 -11.74 -0.15 -5.06
N ILE A 207 -12.87 -0.83 -4.79
CA ILE A 207 -13.72 -1.41 -5.83
C ILE A 207 -15.02 -0.62 -5.94
N TYR A 208 -15.28 -0.08 -7.13
CA TYR A 208 -16.49 0.69 -7.46
C TYR A 208 -17.30 -0.06 -8.52
N GLU A 209 -18.62 -0.01 -8.40
CA GLU A 209 -19.52 -0.54 -9.42
C GLU A 209 -19.94 0.60 -10.38
N GLY A 210 -19.51 0.53 -11.63
CA GLY A 210 -19.81 1.58 -12.62
C GLY A 210 -19.45 2.98 -12.12
N ASP A 211 -20.43 3.90 -12.17
CA ASP A 211 -20.24 5.30 -11.75
C ASP A 211 -20.56 5.55 -10.26
N SER A 212 -20.63 4.52 -9.44
CA SER A 212 -20.87 4.63 -8.00
C SER A 212 -19.81 5.52 -7.33
N LEU A 213 -20.26 6.43 -6.45
CA LEU A 213 -19.36 7.33 -5.71
C LEU A 213 -18.79 6.67 -4.45
N ILE A 214 -19.43 5.60 -3.98
CA ILE A 214 -19.02 4.83 -2.81
C ILE A 214 -18.47 3.48 -3.27
N VAL A 215 -17.35 3.05 -2.70
CA VAL A 215 -16.80 1.71 -2.93
C VAL A 215 -17.78 0.63 -2.44
N SER A 216 -17.93 -0.46 -3.18
CA SER A 216 -18.60 -1.67 -2.68
C SER A 216 -17.77 -2.37 -1.61
N GLY A 217 -16.48 -2.22 -1.66
CA GLY A 217 -15.48 -2.69 -0.70
C GLY A 217 -14.07 -2.39 -1.16
N VAL A 218 -13.09 -2.94 -0.45
CA VAL A 218 -11.69 -2.83 -0.80
C VAL A 218 -11.03 -4.20 -0.82
N GLN A 219 -10.18 -4.46 -1.82
CA GLN A 219 -9.23 -5.56 -1.76
C GLN A 219 -8.01 -5.09 -0.98
N MET A 220 -7.53 -5.91 -0.07
CA MET A 220 -6.29 -5.71 0.66
C MET A 220 -5.38 -6.90 0.40
N GLU A 221 -4.17 -6.61 -0.05
CA GLU A 221 -3.14 -7.59 -0.34
C GLU A 221 -1.87 -7.24 0.43
N ALA A 222 -1.23 -8.25 1.02
CA ALA A 222 0.05 -8.07 1.69
C ALA A 222 0.93 -9.30 1.61
N LYS A 223 2.25 -9.05 1.53
CA LYS A 223 3.28 -10.08 1.61
C LYS A 223 4.52 -9.50 2.28
N SER A 224 5.00 -10.17 3.33
CA SER A 224 6.30 -9.81 3.93
C SER A 224 7.44 -10.16 2.98
N VAL A 225 8.43 -9.27 2.90
CA VAL A 225 9.44 -9.32 1.84
C VAL A 225 10.59 -10.23 2.20
N GLU A 226 11.27 -9.99 3.32
CA GLU A 226 12.53 -10.68 3.68
C GLU A 226 12.34 -12.16 3.98
N ASP A 227 11.17 -12.56 4.47
CA ASP A 227 10.83 -13.95 4.76
C ASP A 227 9.90 -14.57 3.70
N ASN A 228 9.70 -13.85 2.57
CA ASN A 228 8.92 -14.32 1.43
C ASN A 228 7.48 -14.74 1.78
N GLY A 229 6.85 -14.01 2.71
CA GLY A 229 5.45 -14.21 3.09
C GLY A 229 5.24 -15.19 4.25
N GLU A 230 6.30 -15.63 4.96
CA GLU A 230 6.13 -16.48 6.14
C GLU A 230 5.45 -15.74 7.29
N GLY A 231 5.75 -14.44 7.48
CA GLY A 231 5.18 -13.63 8.54
C GLY A 231 3.84 -12.99 8.17
N ILE A 232 3.75 -12.40 6.97
CA ILE A 232 2.54 -11.76 6.46
C ILE A 232 2.24 -12.28 5.05
N LEU A 233 1.04 -12.85 4.89
CA LEU A 233 0.52 -13.25 3.58
C LEU A 233 -1.01 -13.22 3.62
N PHE A 234 -1.64 -12.28 2.89
CA PHE A 234 -3.07 -12.27 2.74
C PHE A 234 -3.54 -11.59 1.45
N ASN A 235 -4.71 -12.02 0.99
CA ASN A 235 -5.48 -11.41 -0.08
C ASN A 235 -6.96 -11.52 0.28
N VAL A 236 -7.54 -10.40 0.70
CA VAL A 236 -8.90 -10.34 1.24
C VAL A 236 -9.70 -9.22 0.60
N TYR A 237 -11.01 -9.41 0.53
CA TYR A 237 -11.95 -8.36 0.19
C TYR A 237 -12.76 -7.96 1.44
N CYS A 238 -12.70 -6.69 1.81
CA CYS A 238 -13.44 -6.12 2.94
C CYS A 238 -14.67 -5.39 2.42
N TYR A 239 -15.86 -5.78 2.91
CA TYR A 239 -17.14 -5.22 2.45
C TYR A 239 -17.40 -3.84 3.02
N ASN A 240 -17.81 -2.89 2.18
CA ASN A 240 -18.25 -1.57 2.64
C ASN A 240 -19.74 -1.57 2.97
N VAL A 241 -20.10 -2.29 3.99
CA VAL A 241 -21.47 -2.41 4.50
C VAL A 241 -21.56 -1.89 5.93
N GLN A 242 -22.77 -1.68 6.43
CA GLN A 242 -23.05 -1.50 7.85
C GLN A 242 -24.28 -2.32 8.21
N PRO A 243 -24.18 -3.30 9.12
CA PRO A 243 -25.35 -4.10 9.52
C PRO A 243 -26.52 -3.23 9.94
N GLY A 244 -27.71 -3.51 9.39
CA GLY A 244 -28.94 -2.75 9.66
C GLY A 244 -29.08 -1.43 8.90
N VAL A 245 -28.17 -1.10 7.98
CA VAL A 245 -28.23 0.10 7.16
C VAL A 245 -28.15 -0.27 5.67
N SER A 246 -29.03 0.28 4.85
CA SER A 246 -28.93 0.18 3.39
C SER A 246 -28.19 1.41 2.85
N ILE A 247 -27.23 1.17 1.98
CA ILE A 247 -26.38 2.18 1.33
C ILE A 247 -26.74 2.26 -0.15
N ASP A 248 -27.01 3.45 -0.64
CA ASP A 248 -27.01 3.75 -2.06
C ASP A 248 -25.57 4.07 -2.49
N TYR A 249 -24.88 3.15 -3.08
CA TYR A 249 -23.49 3.29 -3.49
C TYR A 249 -23.32 4.32 -4.62
N ALA A 250 -24.34 4.56 -5.42
CA ALA A 250 -24.29 5.57 -6.48
C ALA A 250 -24.06 6.97 -5.90
N THR A 251 -24.69 7.29 -4.76
CA THR A 251 -24.72 8.66 -4.22
C THR A 251 -24.13 8.78 -2.80
N GLY A 252 -24.04 7.69 -2.05
CA GLY A 252 -23.73 7.68 -0.63
C GLY A 252 -24.94 7.98 0.27
N ALA A 253 -26.13 8.12 -0.29
CA ALA A 253 -27.36 8.24 0.50
C ALA A 253 -27.64 6.93 1.24
N VAL A 254 -28.25 7.04 2.41
CA VAL A 254 -28.47 5.89 3.27
C VAL A 254 -29.87 5.87 3.84
N SER A 255 -30.38 4.67 4.09
CA SER A 255 -31.64 4.45 4.81
C SER A 255 -31.42 3.39 5.91
N TYR A 256 -32.06 3.62 7.05
CA TYR A 256 -32.07 2.66 8.14
C TYR A 256 -33.15 1.61 7.90
N THR A 257 -32.77 0.37 7.76
CA THR A 257 -33.74 -0.74 7.69
C THR A 257 -34.04 -1.21 9.11
N HIS A 258 -35.06 -0.66 9.70
CA HIS A 258 -35.62 -1.23 10.91
C HIS A 258 -36.20 -2.62 10.55
N LEU A 259 -35.45 -3.69 10.81
CA LEU A 259 -36.07 -5.00 10.90
C LEU A 259 -37.03 -4.90 12.10
N ASP A 260 -38.35 -4.85 11.82
CA ASP A 260 -39.43 -5.00 12.78
C ASP A 260 -39.30 -6.39 13.45
N VAL A 261 -38.38 -6.54 14.39
CA VAL A 261 -38.22 -7.74 15.22
C VAL A 261 -39.41 -7.89 16.22
N TYR A 262 -40.34 -6.94 16.24
CA TYR A 262 -41.44 -6.90 17.20
C TYR A 262 -42.80 -7.36 16.63
N LYS A 263 -42.89 -8.06 15.50
CA LYS A 263 -44.13 -8.64 15.02
C LYS A 263 -44.13 -10.16 14.99
N ARG A 264 -43.70 -10.81 16.07
CA ARG A 264 -44.03 -12.20 16.38
C ARG A 264 -44.18 -12.42 17.90
N GLN A 265 -45.14 -11.73 18.49
CA GLN A 265 -45.76 -12.14 19.75
C GLN A 265 -47.22 -11.75 19.66
N VAL A 266 -48.02 -12.60 19.00
CA VAL A 266 -49.40 -12.90 19.33
C VAL A 266 -49.64 -14.36 18.97
#